data_929bf8c571f4af32b35de3b37f18b07b
#
_entry.id   929bf8c571f4af32b35de3b37f18b07b
#
_cell.length_a   1.000
_cell.length_b   1.000
_cell.length_c   1.000
_cell.angle_alpha   90.00
_cell.angle_beta   90.00
_cell.angle_gamma   90.00
#
_symmetry.space_group_name_H-M   'P 1'
#
loop_
_entity.id
_entity.type
_entity.pdbx_description
1 polymer ?
#
loop_
_entity_poly.entity_id
_entity_poly.type
_entity_poly.pdbx_seq_one_letter_code
_entity_poly.pdbx_strand_id
1 'polypeptide(L)'
;MDKVKEGSIVTIKIDENNEQTYIIVSEQTHQEIKASNKTVPYNFVIKSSKIGKALMGKSIGQFSNIDLFGKQHKVEILSVTYSI
;
A
#
# COMPACT_ATOMS: atom_id res chain seq x y z
N MET A 1 1.14 16.74 -7.45
CA MET A 1 1.27 15.28 -7.63
C MET A 1 0.79 14.58 -6.39
N ASP A 2 0.03 13.51 -6.58
CA ASP A 2 -0.52 12.80 -5.45
C ASP A 2 0.53 11.93 -4.79
N LYS A 3 0.62 12.05 -3.49
CA LYS A 3 1.49 11.21 -2.68
C LYS A 3 0.65 10.17 -1.96
N VAL A 4 1.26 9.03 -1.68
CA VAL A 4 0.59 7.97 -0.92
C VAL A 4 0.27 8.48 0.48
N LYS A 5 -0.98 8.37 0.87
CA LYS A 5 -1.45 8.73 2.21
C LYS A 5 -2.57 7.79 2.63
N GLU A 6 -3.03 7.93 3.86
CA GLU A 6 -4.16 7.11 4.33
C GLU A 6 -5.36 7.32 3.40
N GLY A 7 -5.97 6.22 2.98
CA GLY A 7 -7.08 6.22 2.03
C GLY A 7 -6.66 6.09 0.57
N SER A 8 -5.36 6.12 0.28
CA SER A 8 -4.88 5.95 -1.09
C SER A 8 -5.03 4.51 -1.55
N ILE A 9 -5.42 4.34 -2.82
CA ILE A 9 -5.33 3.06 -3.50
C ILE A 9 -4.04 3.11 -4.32
N VAL A 10 -3.11 2.22 -4.01
CA VAL A 10 -1.76 2.25 -4.58
C VAL A 10 -1.50 0.96 -5.32
N THR A 11 -1.10 1.06 -6.58
CA THR A 11 -0.59 -0.08 -7.33
C THR A 11 0.92 -0.01 -7.33
N ILE A 12 1.54 -1.09 -6.90
CA ILE A 12 2.99 -1.20 -6.81
C ILE A 12 3.50 -2.37 -7.63
N LYS A 13 4.77 -2.31 -7.99
CA LYS A 13 5.43 -3.39 -8.70
C LYS A 13 6.61 -3.85 -7.83
N ILE A 14 6.56 -5.10 -7.42
CA ILE A 14 7.58 -5.69 -6.55
C ILE A 14 8.54 -6.50 -7.42
N ASP A 15 9.84 -6.19 -7.33
CA ASP A 15 10.91 -6.91 -8.03
C ASP A 15 10.68 -7.03 -9.55
N GLU A 16 10.06 -6.01 -10.14
CA GLU A 16 9.85 -5.86 -11.59
C GLU A 16 8.84 -6.82 -12.21
N ASN A 17 8.36 -7.83 -11.48
CA ASN A 17 7.47 -8.83 -12.08
C ASN A 17 6.13 -8.99 -11.38
N ASN A 18 5.96 -8.44 -10.20
CA ASN A 18 4.78 -8.71 -9.39
C ASN A 18 4.05 -7.41 -9.07
N GLU A 19 2.91 -7.20 -9.73
CA GLU A 19 2.07 -6.02 -9.47
C GLU A 19 1.01 -6.36 -8.45
N GLN A 20 0.85 -5.48 -7.46
CA GLN A 20 -0.14 -5.61 -6.40
C GLN A 20 -0.83 -4.28 -6.18
N THR A 21 -2.10 -4.32 -5.87
CA THR A 21 -2.89 -3.13 -5.55
C THR A 21 -3.33 -3.21 -4.10
N TYR A 22 -3.06 -2.14 -3.36
CA TYR A 22 -3.40 -2.05 -1.94
C TYR A 22 -4.17 -0.78 -1.66
N ILE A 23 -5.01 -0.83 -0.63
CA ILE A 23 -5.57 0.39 -0.05
C ILE A 23 -4.88 0.63 1.30
N ILE A 24 -4.42 1.86 1.50
CA ILE A 24 -3.71 2.23 2.73
C ILE A 24 -4.73 2.66 3.78
N VAL A 25 -4.73 1.98 4.90
CA VAL A 25 -5.71 2.24 5.96
C VAL A 25 -5.01 2.44 7.29
N SER A 26 -5.72 3.08 8.22
CA SER A 26 -5.28 3.13 9.61
C SER A 26 -5.58 1.78 10.28
N GLU A 27 -4.94 1.53 11.40
CA GLU A 27 -5.21 0.31 12.17
C GLU A 27 -6.68 0.24 12.59
N GLN A 28 -7.25 1.37 13.01
CA GLN A 28 -8.64 1.43 13.42
C GLN A 28 -9.58 1.12 12.25
N THR A 29 -9.33 1.72 11.09
CA THR A 29 -10.14 1.46 9.90
C THR A 29 -10.07 0.00 9.50
N HIS A 30 -8.88 -0.61 9.57
CA HIS A 30 -8.71 -2.02 9.26
C HIS A 30 -9.56 -2.90 10.17
N GLN A 31 -9.58 -2.59 11.46
CA GLN A 31 -10.38 -3.34 12.42
C GLN A 31 -11.88 -3.17 12.15
N GLU A 32 -12.31 -1.96 11.81
CA GLU A 32 -13.72 -1.70 11.48
C GLU A 32 -14.15 -2.49 10.24
N ILE A 33 -13.31 -2.56 9.23
CA ILE A 33 -13.62 -3.33 8.02
C ILE A 33 -13.71 -4.82 8.33
N LYS A 34 -12.79 -5.35 9.14
CA LYS A 34 -12.85 -6.75 9.58
C LYS A 34 -14.13 -7.03 10.36
N ALA A 35 -14.52 -6.13 11.26
CA ALA A 35 -15.72 -6.31 12.07
C ALA A 35 -17.00 -6.24 11.24
N SER A 36 -17.01 -5.43 10.18
CA SER A 36 -18.19 -5.28 9.33
C SER A 36 -18.39 -6.46 8.37
N ASN A 37 -17.39 -7.32 8.24
CA ASN A 37 -17.44 -8.50 7.37
C ASN A 37 -17.74 -8.16 5.91
N LYS A 38 -17.31 -6.99 5.46
CA LYS A 38 -17.51 -6.57 4.08
C LYS A 38 -16.39 -7.08 3.19
N THR A 39 -16.76 -7.49 1.97
CA THR A 39 -15.78 -7.88 0.96
C THR A 39 -15.36 -6.63 0.20
N VAL A 40 -14.05 -6.41 0.11
CA VAL A 40 -13.47 -5.31 -0.67
C VAL A 40 -12.54 -5.89 -1.73
N PRO A 41 -12.49 -5.25 -2.92
CA PRO A 41 -11.70 -5.78 -4.03
C PRO A 41 -10.19 -5.55 -3.88
N TYR A 42 -9.74 -4.90 -2.82
CA TYR A 42 -8.34 -4.58 -2.63
C TYR A 42 -7.78 -5.22 -1.38
N ASN A 43 -6.49 -5.52 -1.40
CA ASN A 43 -5.79 -5.90 -0.19
C ASN A 43 -5.54 -4.67 0.65
N PHE A 44 -5.58 -4.84 1.97
CA PHE A 44 -5.35 -3.73 2.90
C PHE A 44 -3.90 -3.71 3.36
N VAL A 45 -3.35 -2.50 3.45
CA VAL A 45 -2.06 -2.27 4.07
C VAL A 45 -2.24 -1.22 5.16
N ILE A 46 -1.90 -1.60 6.38
CA ILE A 46 -1.95 -0.65 7.50
C ILE A 46 -0.79 0.32 7.34
N LYS A 47 -1.08 1.63 7.45
CA LYS A 47 -0.08 2.67 7.19
C LYS A 47 1.16 2.56 8.07
N SER A 48 1.05 1.94 9.24
CA SER A 48 2.18 1.77 10.16
C SER A 48 2.94 0.46 9.95
N SER A 49 2.48 -0.40 9.02
CA SER A 49 3.19 -1.65 8.71
C SER A 49 4.46 -1.35 7.91
N LYS A 50 5.32 -2.36 7.74
CA LYS A 50 6.56 -2.19 6.98
C LYS A 50 6.28 -1.71 5.57
N ILE A 51 5.31 -2.36 4.88
CA ILE A 51 4.94 -1.96 3.53
C ILE A 51 4.31 -0.57 3.55
N GLY A 52 3.41 -0.32 4.49
CA GLY A 52 2.76 0.99 4.61
C GLY A 52 3.76 2.12 4.80
N LYS A 53 4.71 1.94 5.71
CA LYS A 53 5.74 2.96 5.96
C LYS A 53 6.60 3.20 4.72
N ALA A 54 6.91 2.15 3.97
CA ALA A 54 7.73 2.28 2.77
C ALA A 54 7.00 3.04 1.66
N LEU A 55 5.67 2.94 1.62
CA LEU A 55 4.87 3.57 0.58
C LEU A 55 4.42 4.99 0.93
N MET A 56 4.22 5.28 2.23
CA MET A 56 3.70 6.58 2.65
C MET A 56 4.60 7.72 2.17
N GLY A 57 3.98 8.76 1.59
CA GLY A 57 4.70 9.93 1.11
C GLY A 57 5.36 9.76 -0.25
N LYS A 58 5.28 8.59 -0.85
CA LYS A 58 5.86 8.35 -2.18
C LYS A 58 4.91 8.80 -3.28
N SER A 59 5.47 9.14 -4.42
CA SER A 59 4.70 9.52 -5.61
C SER A 59 4.91 8.50 -6.73
N ILE A 60 4.07 8.59 -7.75
CA ILE A 60 4.20 7.72 -8.94
C ILE A 60 5.61 7.84 -9.50
N GLY A 61 6.21 6.71 -9.83
CA GLY A 61 7.55 6.62 -10.38
C GLY A 61 8.66 6.55 -9.35
N GLN A 62 8.35 6.72 -8.07
CA GLN A 62 9.35 6.60 -7.01
C GLN A 62 9.53 5.14 -6.61
N PHE A 63 10.72 4.85 -6.08
CA PHE A 63 11.09 3.51 -5.63
C PHE A 63 11.27 3.49 -4.13
N SER A 64 11.05 2.34 -3.55
CA SER A 64 11.33 2.09 -2.14
C SER A 64 11.88 0.68 -1.99
N ASN A 65 12.67 0.46 -0.95
CA ASN A 65 13.16 -0.88 -0.63
C ASN A 65 12.46 -1.38 0.62
N ILE A 66 11.98 -2.61 0.57
CA ILE A 66 11.28 -3.24 1.69
C ILE A 66 11.98 -4.53 2.03
N ASP A 67 12.20 -4.75 3.32
CA ASP A 67 12.74 -6.01 3.82
C ASP A 67 11.57 -6.93 4.18
N LEU A 68 11.41 -8.00 3.41
CA LEU A 68 10.37 -9.00 3.65
C LEU A 68 11.04 -10.35 3.80
N PHE A 69 10.82 -10.99 4.94
CA PHE A 69 11.35 -12.33 5.23
C PHE A 69 12.87 -12.42 5.05
N GLY A 70 13.57 -11.37 5.48
CA GLY A 70 15.04 -11.34 5.41
C GLY A 70 15.62 -11.00 4.05
N LYS A 71 14.77 -10.69 3.06
CA LYS A 71 15.21 -10.27 1.73
C LYS A 71 14.74 -8.87 1.43
N GLN A 72 15.59 -8.10 0.76
CA GLN A 72 15.21 -6.78 0.30
C GLN A 72 14.53 -6.86 -1.05
N HIS A 73 13.40 -6.16 -1.16
CA HIS A 73 12.63 -6.10 -2.40
C HIS A 73 12.52 -4.66 -2.86
N LYS A 74 12.70 -4.46 -4.16
CA LYS A 74 12.53 -3.14 -4.76
C LYS A 74 11.07 -2.96 -5.14
N VAL A 75 10.49 -1.86 -4.69
CA VAL A 75 9.08 -1.54 -4.93
C VAL A 75 9.00 -0.25 -5.71
N GLU A 76 8.26 -0.28 -6.81
CA GLU A 76 8.00 0.90 -7.62
C GLU A 76 6.54 1.30 -7.50
N ILE A 77 6.28 2.59 -7.34
CA ILE A 77 4.92 3.12 -7.28
C ILE A 77 4.41 3.33 -8.71
N LEU A 78 3.42 2.55 -9.11
CA LEU A 78 2.87 2.63 -10.47
C LEU A 78 1.68 3.57 -10.56
N SER A 79 0.81 3.57 -9.56
CA SER A 79 -0.33 4.49 -9.56
C SER A 79 -0.75 4.79 -8.13
N VAL A 80 -1.31 5.98 -7.95
CA VAL A 80 -1.85 6.43 -6.66
C VAL A 80 -3.19 7.10 -6.95
N THR A 81 -4.27 6.57 -6.38
CA THR A 81 -5.58 7.17 -6.48
C THR A 81 -6.20 7.23 -5.09
N TYR A 82 -7.32 7.93 -4.98
CA TYR A 82 -8.04 8.01 -3.71
C TYR A 82 -9.30 7.19 -3.76
N SER A 83 -9.55 6.46 -2.68
CA SER A 83 -10.86 5.87 -2.48
C SER A 83 -11.65 6.82 -1.59
N ILE A 84 -12.60 7.45 -2.13
CA ILE A 84 -13.52 8.26 -1.33
C ILE A 84 -14.82 7.49 -1.19
#